data_061ece24a47b1c6700645f314090c651
#
_entry.id   061ece24a47b1c6700645f314090c651
#
_cell.length_a   1.000
_cell.length_b   1.000
_cell.length_c   1.000
_cell.angle_alpha   90.00
_cell.angle_beta   90.00
_cell.angle_gamma   90.00
#
_symmetry.space_group_name_H-M   'P 1'
#
loop_
_entity.id
_entity.type
_entity.pdbx_description
1 polymer ?
#
loop_
_entity_poly.entity_id
_entity_poly.type
_entity_poly.pdbx_seq_one_letter_code
_entity_poly.pdbx_strand_id
1 'polypeptide(L)'
;IATLMLVGCGLSDERAHTLKVYNWGDYIDEDLIAEFETWYEEQTGEPVTIIYQTFDINEVMLAKIENGHADFDVVCPSEYIIERMMRNEMLLPILTPEFEKEINDKNINYFDSVSPYIKEQFSLLEAPEGQDPNDYSVGYMWGTTGILYNEKYVTEEEALSWDLMFDKRLQDKIFVKDAFRDVYSPILVYAKTLEARQKGELGEDEMLPIETIRELMYDSSDESIALVESYLKRMKELVAGWEADFGKEMMTQEKAWINLMWSGDAVWAIEEATEVGVDLAYTVPEE
;
A
#
# COMPACT_ATOMS: atom_id res chain seq x y z
N ILE A 1 47.14 39.09 -7.62
CA ILE A 1 45.69 39.01 -7.46
C ILE A 1 45.25 37.83 -8.28
N ALA A 2 45.03 36.69 -7.62
CA ALA A 2 44.51 35.46 -8.25
C ALA A 2 42.99 35.48 -8.12
N THR A 3 42.29 35.55 -9.24
CA THR A 3 40.85 35.45 -9.32
C THR A 3 40.46 33.97 -9.23
N LEU A 4 39.94 33.56 -8.09
CA LEU A 4 39.25 32.27 -7.96
C LEU A 4 37.89 32.38 -8.69
N MET A 5 37.78 31.78 -9.86
CA MET A 5 36.48 31.53 -10.47
C MET A 5 35.87 30.35 -9.73
N LEU A 6 34.77 30.59 -9.04
CA LEU A 6 33.89 29.57 -8.47
C LEU A 6 33.23 28.81 -9.62
N VAL A 7 33.63 27.57 -9.80
CA VAL A 7 32.87 26.57 -10.56
C VAL A 7 31.69 26.12 -9.68
N GLY A 8 30.62 26.90 -9.76
CA GLY A 8 29.40 26.64 -8.99
C GLY A 8 28.19 26.24 -9.84
N CYS A 9 28.35 26.05 -11.14
CA CYS A 9 27.23 25.77 -12.04
C CYS A 9 26.94 24.29 -12.30
N GLY A 10 27.86 23.36 -12.02
CA GLY A 10 27.65 21.96 -12.41
C GLY A 10 26.62 21.19 -11.53
N LEU A 11 26.63 21.44 -10.23
CA LEU A 11 25.75 20.71 -9.29
C LEU A 11 24.27 21.17 -9.33
N SER A 12 24.01 22.41 -9.70
CA SER A 12 22.65 22.93 -9.87
C SER A 12 21.99 22.43 -11.17
N ASP A 13 22.76 22.18 -12.19
CA ASP A 13 22.29 21.72 -13.50
C ASP A 13 21.92 20.23 -13.45
N GLU A 14 22.75 19.39 -12.85
CA GLU A 14 22.42 17.96 -12.66
C GLU A 14 21.15 17.77 -11.82
N ARG A 15 20.96 18.56 -10.75
CA ARG A 15 19.77 18.44 -9.90
C ARG A 15 18.49 18.87 -10.62
N ALA A 16 18.55 19.85 -11.49
CA ALA A 16 17.43 20.34 -12.28
C ALA A 16 16.90 19.26 -13.27
N HIS A 17 17.76 18.35 -13.69
CA HIS A 17 17.43 17.25 -14.60
C HIS A 17 17.37 15.89 -13.91
N THR A 18 17.19 15.84 -12.59
CA THR A 18 17.07 14.61 -11.81
C THR A 18 15.72 14.54 -11.14
N LEU A 19 14.99 13.41 -11.34
CA LEU A 19 13.75 13.09 -10.63
C LEU A 19 14.00 11.91 -9.69
N LYS A 20 13.81 12.11 -8.39
CA LYS A 20 13.98 11.10 -7.36
C LYS A 20 12.63 10.51 -6.98
N VAL A 21 12.44 9.24 -7.30
CA VAL A 21 11.20 8.49 -7.07
C VAL A 21 11.42 7.47 -5.96
N TYR A 22 10.48 7.39 -5.02
CA TYR A 22 10.49 6.42 -3.93
C TYR A 22 9.16 5.67 -3.91
N ASN A 23 9.21 4.41 -4.34
CA ASN A 23 8.03 3.57 -4.57
C ASN A 23 8.17 2.21 -3.86
N TRP A 24 7.12 1.43 -3.89
CA TRP A 24 7.11 0.03 -3.46
C TRP A 24 8.07 -0.82 -4.30
N GLY A 25 8.63 -1.85 -3.68
CA GLY A 25 9.27 -2.94 -4.41
C GLY A 25 8.25 -3.69 -5.28
N ASP A 26 8.67 -4.25 -6.40
CA ASP A 26 7.91 -5.13 -7.31
C ASP A 26 6.62 -4.54 -7.94
N TYR A 27 6.33 -3.26 -7.73
CA TYR A 27 5.10 -2.59 -8.22
C TYR A 27 5.37 -1.64 -9.38
N ILE A 28 6.33 -1.95 -10.24
CA ILE A 28 6.62 -1.22 -11.48
C ILE A 28 7.20 -2.18 -12.52
N ASP A 29 6.89 -1.93 -13.77
CA ASP A 29 7.69 -2.46 -14.87
C ASP A 29 8.97 -1.61 -14.97
N GLU A 30 10.13 -2.21 -14.71
CA GLU A 30 11.41 -1.50 -14.65
C GLU A 30 11.79 -0.85 -16.00
N ASP A 31 11.31 -1.39 -17.12
CA ASP A 31 11.54 -0.82 -18.45
C ASP A 31 10.90 0.55 -18.61
N LEU A 32 9.81 0.83 -17.86
CA LEU A 32 9.13 2.14 -17.85
C LEU A 32 10.03 3.28 -17.39
N ILE A 33 11.05 3.03 -16.59
CA ILE A 33 11.99 4.06 -16.13
C ILE A 33 12.74 4.65 -17.34
N ALA A 34 13.36 3.80 -18.15
CA ALA A 34 14.09 4.22 -19.34
C ALA A 34 13.15 4.76 -20.45
N GLU A 35 11.96 4.19 -20.56
CA GLU A 35 10.93 4.69 -21.48
C GLU A 35 10.47 6.09 -21.11
N PHE A 36 10.27 6.35 -19.82
CA PHE A 36 9.89 7.68 -19.33
C PHE A 36 10.97 8.72 -19.58
N GLU A 37 12.24 8.40 -19.32
CA GLU A 37 13.36 9.32 -19.60
C GLU A 37 13.39 9.71 -21.09
N THR A 38 13.24 8.74 -21.98
CA THR A 38 13.16 8.97 -23.42
C THR A 38 11.94 9.81 -23.81
N TRP A 39 10.75 9.43 -23.32
CA TRP A 39 9.51 10.13 -23.57
C TRP A 39 9.58 11.59 -23.08
N TYR A 40 10.13 11.83 -21.90
CA TYR A 40 10.25 13.16 -21.32
C TYR A 40 11.13 14.07 -22.18
N GLU A 41 12.28 13.59 -22.63
CA GLU A 41 13.18 14.32 -23.53
C GLU A 41 12.49 14.63 -24.88
N GLU A 42 11.73 13.69 -25.43
CA GLU A 42 10.96 13.92 -26.66
C GLU A 42 9.85 14.98 -26.49
N GLN A 43 9.20 15.03 -25.33
CA GLN A 43 8.13 15.99 -25.07
C GLN A 43 8.61 17.38 -24.72
N THR A 44 9.73 17.49 -23.99
CA THR A 44 10.21 18.76 -23.42
C THR A 44 11.44 19.32 -24.15
N GLY A 45 12.21 18.48 -24.81
CA GLY A 45 13.52 18.79 -25.37
C GLY A 45 14.64 18.86 -24.32
N GLU A 46 14.34 18.47 -23.08
CA GLU A 46 15.30 18.47 -21.95
C GLU A 46 15.43 17.04 -21.41
N PRO A 47 16.68 16.56 -21.12
CA PRO A 47 16.85 15.24 -20.56
C PRO A 47 16.42 15.19 -19.09
N VAL A 48 16.00 14.01 -18.62
CA VAL A 48 15.79 13.73 -17.19
C VAL A 48 16.47 12.43 -16.83
N THR A 49 17.01 12.36 -15.62
CA THR A 49 17.55 11.12 -15.05
C THR A 49 16.70 10.71 -13.85
N ILE A 50 16.20 9.48 -13.86
CA ILE A 50 15.39 8.95 -12.77
C ILE A 50 16.29 8.24 -11.76
N ILE A 51 16.25 8.69 -10.49
CA ILE A 51 16.82 7.97 -9.36
C ILE A 51 15.66 7.25 -8.67
N TYR A 52 15.53 5.96 -8.97
CA TYR A 52 14.47 5.12 -8.43
C TYR A 52 14.94 4.36 -7.20
N GLN A 53 14.20 4.47 -6.08
CA GLN A 53 14.45 3.73 -4.85
C GLN A 53 13.15 3.06 -4.40
N THR A 54 13.28 1.94 -3.68
CA THR A 54 12.15 1.16 -3.19
C THR A 54 12.09 1.10 -1.67
N PHE A 55 10.88 0.84 -1.17
CA PHE A 55 10.60 0.51 0.22
C PHE A 55 9.54 -0.59 0.30
N ASP A 56 9.49 -1.27 1.45
CA ASP A 56 8.58 -2.41 1.67
C ASP A 56 7.55 -2.10 2.79
N ILE A 57 7.79 -1.06 3.60
CA ILE A 57 6.95 -0.70 4.75
C ILE A 57 6.74 0.82 4.78
N ASN A 58 5.48 1.26 4.80
CA ASN A 58 5.07 2.66 4.83
C ASN A 58 5.72 3.46 5.98
N GLU A 59 5.71 2.91 7.19
CA GLU A 59 6.23 3.59 8.38
C GLU A 59 7.74 3.77 8.33
N VAL A 60 8.46 2.82 7.75
CA VAL A 60 9.91 2.91 7.53
C VAL A 60 10.23 3.98 6.50
N MET A 61 9.47 4.02 5.39
CA MET A 61 9.57 5.05 4.37
C MET A 61 9.32 6.44 4.96
N LEU A 62 8.23 6.61 5.69
CA LEU A 62 7.87 7.89 6.31
C LEU A 62 8.92 8.34 7.32
N ALA A 63 9.40 7.45 8.20
CA ALA A 63 10.45 7.75 9.16
C ALA A 63 11.76 8.20 8.49
N LYS A 64 12.10 7.61 7.33
CA LYS A 64 13.27 8.02 6.56
C LYS A 64 13.11 9.44 6.01
N ILE A 65 11.92 9.84 5.58
CA ILE A 65 11.64 11.19 5.10
C ILE A 65 11.62 12.18 6.28
N GLU A 66 10.87 11.88 7.36
CA GLU A 66 10.71 12.76 8.52
C GLU A 66 12.05 13.01 9.26
N ASN A 67 12.87 11.98 9.45
CA ASN A 67 14.06 12.06 10.29
C ASN A 67 15.37 12.08 9.50
N GLY A 68 15.36 11.60 8.28
CA GLY A 68 16.57 11.41 7.47
C GLY A 68 16.91 12.56 6.55
N HIS A 69 16.09 13.61 6.48
CA HIS A 69 16.20 14.67 5.48
C HIS A 69 16.34 14.10 4.06
N ALA A 70 15.63 13.01 3.80
CA ALA A 70 15.65 12.37 2.50
C ALA A 70 14.99 13.28 1.47
N ASP A 71 15.70 13.51 0.39
CA ASP A 71 15.35 14.42 -0.70
C ASP A 71 14.72 13.60 -1.83
N PHE A 72 13.40 13.41 -1.80
CA PHE A 72 12.62 12.80 -2.86
C PHE A 72 11.69 13.82 -3.50
N ASP A 73 11.49 13.68 -4.82
CA ASP A 73 10.55 14.53 -5.58
C ASP A 73 9.17 13.89 -5.65
N VAL A 74 9.11 12.55 -5.77
CA VAL A 74 7.87 11.77 -5.83
C VAL A 74 7.96 10.61 -4.87
N VAL A 75 6.89 10.40 -4.08
CA VAL A 75 6.74 9.26 -3.20
C VAL A 75 5.40 8.58 -3.47
N CYS A 76 5.34 7.26 -3.36
CA CYS A 76 4.14 6.46 -3.64
C CYS A 76 3.71 5.62 -2.42
N PRO A 77 3.29 6.22 -1.31
CA PRO A 77 2.80 5.49 -0.15
C PRO A 77 1.32 5.12 -0.27
N SER A 78 0.82 4.38 0.72
CA SER A 78 -0.61 4.15 0.88
C SER A 78 -1.35 5.43 1.30
N GLU A 79 -2.66 5.48 1.06
CA GLU A 79 -3.52 6.64 1.24
C GLU A 79 -3.47 7.25 2.65
N TYR A 80 -3.42 6.42 3.70
CA TYR A 80 -3.36 6.91 5.08
C TYR A 80 -2.04 7.64 5.42
N ILE A 81 -0.96 7.29 4.73
CA ILE A 81 0.31 8.01 4.83
C ILE A 81 0.23 9.32 4.05
N ILE A 82 -0.38 9.33 2.87
CA ILE A 82 -0.63 10.56 2.10
C ILE A 82 -1.43 11.55 2.96
N GLU A 83 -2.51 11.10 3.60
CA GLU A 83 -3.29 11.92 4.52
C GLU A 83 -2.44 12.51 5.65
N ARG A 84 -1.60 11.67 6.31
CA ARG A 84 -0.68 12.11 7.35
C ARG A 84 0.35 13.13 6.83
N MET A 85 0.88 12.90 5.63
CA MET A 85 1.84 13.81 5.02
C MET A 85 1.18 15.15 4.64
N MET A 86 -0.05 15.15 4.15
CA MET A 86 -0.83 16.38 3.90
C MET A 86 -1.05 17.17 5.19
N ARG A 87 -1.51 16.53 6.25
CA ARG A 87 -1.70 17.16 7.57
C ARG A 87 -0.44 17.78 8.13
N ASN A 88 0.71 17.20 7.86
CA ASN A 88 2.02 17.66 8.33
C ASN A 88 2.70 18.62 7.34
N GLU A 89 1.99 19.07 6.31
CA GLU A 89 2.50 19.99 5.27
C GLU A 89 3.79 19.47 4.59
N MET A 90 3.87 18.17 4.39
CA MET A 90 5.02 17.48 3.80
C MET A 90 4.89 17.33 2.27
N LEU A 91 3.72 17.57 1.71
CA LEU A 91 3.43 17.44 0.29
C LEU A 91 3.16 18.80 -0.33
N LEU A 92 3.57 18.94 -1.58
CA LEU A 92 3.17 20.05 -2.44
C LEU A 92 2.01 19.60 -3.32
N PRO A 93 1.05 20.49 -3.61
CA PRO A 93 0.00 20.15 -4.57
C PRO A 93 0.61 19.90 -5.97
N ILE A 94 0.20 18.80 -6.59
CA ILE A 94 0.57 18.45 -7.96
C ILE A 94 -0.30 19.26 -8.92
N LEU A 95 -1.61 19.31 -8.65
CA LEU A 95 -2.56 20.01 -9.50
C LEU A 95 -2.63 21.49 -9.12
N THR A 96 -1.80 22.30 -9.76
CA THR A 96 -1.87 23.75 -9.66
C THR A 96 -2.54 24.34 -10.90
N PRO A 97 -3.11 25.57 -10.83
CA PRO A 97 -3.72 26.21 -12.01
C PRO A 97 -2.77 26.33 -13.22
N GLU A 98 -1.49 26.53 -12.95
CA GLU A 98 -0.43 26.62 -13.97
C GLU A 98 -0.21 25.25 -14.62
N PHE A 99 -0.10 24.20 -13.82
CA PHE A 99 0.11 22.83 -14.29
C PHE A 99 -1.14 22.29 -15.02
N GLU A 100 -2.33 22.57 -14.50
CA GLU A 100 -3.60 22.21 -15.15
C GLU A 100 -3.70 22.84 -16.54
N LYS A 101 -3.32 24.10 -16.67
CA LYS A 101 -3.27 24.76 -17.97
C LYS A 101 -2.26 24.10 -18.91
N GLU A 102 -1.08 23.76 -18.42
CA GLU A 102 -0.04 23.10 -19.23
C GLU A 102 -0.48 21.73 -19.72
N ILE A 103 -1.10 20.92 -18.86
CA ILE A 103 -1.69 19.62 -19.22
C ILE A 103 -2.73 19.78 -20.32
N ASN A 104 -3.65 20.75 -20.17
CA ASN A 104 -4.71 21.01 -21.14
C ASN A 104 -4.14 21.49 -22.47
N ASP A 105 -3.18 22.41 -22.46
CA ASP A 105 -2.53 22.94 -23.67
C ASP A 105 -1.80 21.84 -24.47
N LYS A 106 -1.23 20.84 -23.78
CA LYS A 106 -0.54 19.70 -24.37
C LYS A 106 -1.45 18.51 -24.66
N ASN A 107 -2.73 18.59 -24.31
CA ASN A 107 -3.70 17.49 -24.38
C ASN A 107 -3.22 16.21 -23.64
N ILE A 108 -2.54 16.41 -22.51
CA ILE A 108 -2.05 15.35 -21.63
C ILE A 108 -3.01 15.26 -20.44
N ASN A 109 -3.87 14.25 -20.43
CA ASN A 109 -4.87 14.11 -19.38
C ASN A 109 -4.71 12.82 -18.59
N TYR A 110 -3.70 12.78 -17.71
CA TYR A 110 -3.46 11.62 -16.84
C TYR A 110 -4.51 11.50 -15.74
N PHE A 111 -5.03 12.61 -15.24
CA PHE A 111 -6.01 12.61 -14.17
C PHE A 111 -7.34 11.98 -14.56
N ASP A 112 -7.73 12.05 -15.83
CA ASP A 112 -8.94 11.38 -16.33
C ASP A 112 -8.76 9.87 -16.48
N SER A 113 -7.53 9.37 -16.46
CA SER A 113 -7.23 7.94 -16.51
C SER A 113 -7.36 7.27 -15.13
N VAL A 114 -7.42 8.05 -14.05
CA VAL A 114 -7.62 7.51 -12.69
C VAL A 114 -9.09 7.13 -12.51
N SER A 115 -9.35 5.94 -11.97
CA SER A 115 -10.70 5.46 -11.67
C SER A 115 -11.51 6.50 -10.87
N PRO A 116 -12.76 6.81 -11.28
CA PRO A 116 -13.64 7.67 -10.49
C PRO A 116 -13.83 7.21 -9.05
N TYR A 117 -13.86 5.89 -8.83
CA TYR A 117 -13.94 5.30 -7.50
C TYR A 117 -12.73 5.70 -6.63
N ILE A 118 -11.52 5.63 -7.17
CA ILE A 118 -10.30 6.01 -6.44
C ILE A 118 -10.30 7.51 -6.12
N LYS A 119 -10.70 8.35 -7.06
CA LYS A 119 -10.86 9.80 -6.82
C LYS A 119 -11.88 10.08 -5.70
N GLU A 120 -13.00 9.36 -5.67
CA GLU A 120 -13.99 9.47 -4.62
C GLU A 120 -13.41 9.05 -3.25
N GLN A 121 -12.68 7.94 -3.18
CA GLN A 121 -12.03 7.52 -1.94
C GLN A 121 -11.00 8.54 -1.46
N PHE A 122 -10.18 9.09 -2.37
CA PHE A 122 -9.22 10.13 -2.01
C PHE A 122 -9.89 11.42 -1.51
N SER A 123 -11.05 11.80 -2.04
CA SER A 123 -11.80 12.97 -1.58
C SER A 123 -12.30 12.88 -0.13
N LEU A 124 -12.26 11.68 0.46
CA LEU A 124 -12.63 11.44 1.86
C LEU A 124 -11.46 11.63 2.84
N LEU A 125 -10.24 11.76 2.34
CA LEU A 125 -9.05 12.00 3.17
C LEU A 125 -9.05 13.42 3.74
N GLU A 126 -8.39 13.61 4.88
CA GLU A 126 -8.21 14.94 5.47
C GLU A 126 -7.09 15.70 4.72
N ALA A 127 -7.44 16.83 4.12
CA ALA A 127 -6.51 17.78 3.52
C ALA A 127 -6.46 19.09 4.31
N PRO A 128 -5.46 19.97 4.08
CA PRO A 128 -5.47 21.32 4.62
C PRO A 128 -6.75 22.09 4.24
N GLU A 129 -7.18 23.00 5.11
CA GLU A 129 -8.45 23.70 4.97
C GLU A 129 -8.63 24.34 3.57
N GLY A 130 -9.71 23.98 2.89
CA GLY A 130 -10.07 24.53 1.57
C GLY A 130 -9.33 23.90 0.40
N GLN A 131 -8.61 22.79 0.60
CA GLN A 131 -7.89 22.06 -0.45
C GLN A 131 -8.53 20.69 -0.72
N ASP A 132 -8.39 20.20 -1.95
CA ASP A 132 -8.85 18.86 -2.33
C ASP A 132 -7.68 17.88 -2.19
N PRO A 133 -7.84 16.74 -1.48
CA PRO A 133 -6.82 15.70 -1.41
C PRO A 133 -6.33 15.22 -2.79
N ASN A 134 -7.19 15.24 -3.80
CA ASN A 134 -6.83 14.88 -5.17
C ASN A 134 -5.86 15.87 -5.84
N ASP A 135 -5.67 17.06 -5.28
CA ASP A 135 -4.66 18.00 -5.79
C ASP A 135 -3.22 17.58 -5.42
N TYR A 136 -3.08 16.70 -4.40
CA TYR A 136 -1.78 16.28 -3.85
C TYR A 136 -1.30 14.93 -4.35
N SER A 137 -2.18 14.13 -4.94
CA SER A 137 -1.84 12.77 -5.33
C SER A 137 -2.60 12.29 -6.55
N VAL A 138 -2.01 11.32 -7.24
CA VAL A 138 -2.62 10.62 -8.38
C VAL A 138 -2.66 9.13 -8.03
N GLY A 139 -3.84 8.51 -8.12
CA GLY A 139 -3.99 7.09 -7.87
C GLY A 139 -3.10 6.27 -8.82
N TYR A 140 -2.19 5.48 -8.26
CA TYR A 140 -1.24 4.66 -9.00
C TYR A 140 -1.74 3.22 -9.13
N MET A 141 -1.88 2.54 -8.01
CA MET A 141 -2.41 1.17 -7.92
C MET A 141 -3.35 1.07 -6.73
N TRP A 142 -4.25 0.11 -6.77
CA TRP A 142 -5.09 -0.26 -5.65
C TRP A 142 -5.26 -1.77 -5.61
N GLY A 143 -5.54 -2.30 -4.44
CA GLY A 143 -5.77 -3.71 -4.24
C GLY A 143 -6.54 -3.97 -2.95
N THR A 144 -6.68 -5.24 -2.63
CA THR A 144 -7.31 -5.71 -1.39
C THR A 144 -6.29 -6.42 -0.53
N THR A 145 -6.50 -6.40 0.78
CA THR A 145 -5.84 -7.29 1.73
C THR A 145 -6.74 -8.49 1.97
N GLY A 146 -6.19 -9.68 1.87
CA GLY A 146 -6.94 -10.92 2.01
C GLY A 146 -6.03 -12.08 2.40
N ILE A 147 -6.53 -13.29 2.20
CA ILE A 147 -5.82 -14.53 2.51
C ILE A 147 -5.45 -15.25 1.22
N LEU A 148 -4.15 -15.41 0.97
CA LEU A 148 -3.62 -16.39 0.03
C LEU A 148 -3.53 -17.73 0.75
N TYR A 149 -4.06 -18.80 0.16
CA TYR A 149 -4.07 -20.12 0.76
C TYR A 149 -3.71 -21.21 -0.24
N ASN A 150 -3.18 -22.31 0.29
CA ASN A 150 -2.87 -23.52 -0.48
C ASN A 150 -4.07 -24.45 -0.45
N GLU A 151 -4.69 -24.71 -1.61
CA GLU A 151 -5.92 -25.48 -1.77
C GLU A 151 -5.80 -26.96 -1.31
N LYS A 152 -4.58 -27.45 -1.18
CA LYS A 152 -4.30 -28.79 -0.63
C LYS A 152 -4.59 -28.89 0.88
N TYR A 153 -4.50 -27.78 1.61
CA TYR A 153 -4.56 -27.75 3.08
C TYR A 153 -5.76 -26.96 3.60
N VAL A 154 -6.29 -26.05 2.80
CA VAL A 154 -7.37 -25.12 3.16
C VAL A 154 -8.38 -25.09 2.03
N THR A 155 -9.65 -25.19 2.37
CA THR A 155 -10.75 -25.06 1.40
C THR A 155 -11.15 -23.61 1.20
N GLU A 156 -11.81 -23.31 0.08
CA GLU A 156 -12.37 -21.99 -0.21
C GLU A 156 -13.33 -21.53 0.90
N GLU A 157 -14.19 -22.42 1.41
CA GLU A 157 -15.15 -22.12 2.48
C GLU A 157 -14.44 -21.70 3.78
N GLU A 158 -13.36 -22.39 4.16
CA GLU A 158 -12.55 -22.02 5.34
C GLU A 158 -11.86 -20.65 5.15
N ALA A 159 -11.46 -20.32 3.93
CA ALA A 159 -10.75 -19.08 3.62
C ALA A 159 -11.67 -17.85 3.58
N LEU A 160 -13.00 -18.00 3.58
CA LEU A 160 -13.96 -16.91 3.64
C LEU A 160 -14.07 -16.26 5.03
N SER A 161 -13.43 -16.81 6.05
CA SER A 161 -13.44 -16.27 7.41
C SER A 161 -12.05 -15.96 7.93
N TRP A 162 -11.91 -14.82 8.63
CA TRP A 162 -10.70 -14.46 9.37
C TRP A 162 -10.41 -15.42 10.54
N ASP A 163 -11.35 -16.28 10.95
CA ASP A 163 -11.13 -17.36 11.91
C ASP A 163 -9.94 -18.24 11.52
N LEU A 164 -9.70 -18.38 10.21
CA LEU A 164 -8.61 -19.18 9.67
C LEU A 164 -7.24 -18.73 10.19
N MET A 165 -7.06 -17.43 10.45
CA MET A 165 -5.80 -16.86 11.00
C MET A 165 -5.54 -17.31 12.45
N PHE A 166 -6.55 -17.91 13.11
CA PHE A 166 -6.50 -18.40 14.48
C PHE A 166 -6.64 -19.94 14.60
N ASP A 167 -6.64 -20.64 13.47
CA ASP A 167 -6.76 -22.08 13.43
C ASP A 167 -5.48 -22.78 13.83
N LYS A 168 -5.54 -23.52 14.94
CA LYS A 168 -4.39 -24.27 15.48
C LYS A 168 -3.90 -25.39 14.55
N ARG A 169 -4.71 -25.86 13.60
CA ARG A 169 -4.26 -26.84 12.60
C ARG A 169 -3.17 -26.29 11.70
N LEU A 170 -3.15 -24.97 11.55
CA LEU A 170 -2.22 -24.25 10.69
C LEU A 170 -1.04 -23.67 11.45
N GLN A 171 -0.84 -24.03 12.73
CA GLN A 171 0.27 -23.53 13.52
C GLN A 171 1.62 -23.75 12.80
N ASP A 172 2.47 -22.74 12.82
CA ASP A 172 3.75 -22.69 12.09
C ASP A 172 3.65 -22.78 10.56
N LYS A 173 2.44 -22.53 10.02
CA LYS A 173 2.12 -22.51 8.57
C LYS A 173 1.42 -21.22 8.13
N ILE A 174 1.28 -20.27 9.02
CA ILE A 174 0.67 -18.97 8.81
C ILE A 174 1.77 -17.93 8.67
N PHE A 175 1.76 -17.16 7.59
CA PHE A 175 2.53 -15.92 7.50
C PHE A 175 1.58 -14.73 7.49
N VAL A 176 2.06 -13.59 7.95
CA VAL A 176 1.29 -12.36 8.07
C VAL A 176 2.15 -11.19 7.63
N LYS A 177 1.57 -10.28 6.86
CA LYS A 177 2.24 -9.05 6.44
C LYS A 177 2.72 -8.26 7.67
N ASP A 178 4.01 -7.85 7.67
CA ASP A 178 4.58 -6.96 8.69
C ASP A 178 4.28 -5.49 8.37
N ALA A 179 3.00 -5.20 8.21
CA ALA A 179 2.48 -3.87 7.93
C ALA A 179 1.30 -3.58 8.87
N PHE A 180 1.46 -2.60 9.75
CA PHE A 180 0.55 -2.37 10.86
C PHE A 180 -0.91 -2.22 10.42
N ARG A 181 -1.18 -1.36 9.45
CA ARG A 181 -2.56 -1.08 9.00
C ARG A 181 -3.22 -2.27 8.33
N ASP A 182 -2.45 -3.03 7.54
CA ASP A 182 -2.95 -4.17 6.78
C ASP A 182 -3.38 -5.34 7.68
N VAL A 183 -2.87 -5.37 8.91
CA VAL A 183 -3.23 -6.38 9.92
C VAL A 183 -4.22 -5.82 10.94
N TYR A 184 -4.03 -4.59 11.38
CA TYR A 184 -4.85 -3.96 12.41
C TYR A 184 -6.33 -3.89 12.00
N SER A 185 -6.59 -3.33 10.83
CA SER A 185 -7.97 -3.06 10.39
C SER A 185 -8.79 -4.33 10.17
N PRO A 186 -8.31 -5.37 9.45
CA PRO A 186 -9.04 -6.63 9.34
C PRO A 186 -9.31 -7.29 10.69
N ILE A 187 -8.32 -7.31 11.57
CA ILE A 187 -8.48 -7.93 12.90
C ILE A 187 -9.45 -7.13 13.78
N LEU A 188 -9.48 -5.81 13.67
CA LEU A 188 -10.45 -4.99 14.40
C LEU A 188 -11.87 -5.26 13.90
N VAL A 189 -12.08 -5.25 12.59
CA VAL A 189 -13.40 -5.55 11.99
C VAL A 189 -13.87 -6.94 12.41
N TYR A 190 -13.01 -7.94 12.29
CA TYR A 190 -13.29 -9.31 12.73
C TYR A 190 -13.67 -9.39 14.21
N ALA A 191 -12.87 -8.77 15.10
CA ALA A 191 -13.13 -8.78 16.53
C ALA A 191 -14.47 -8.11 16.88
N LYS A 192 -14.79 -6.98 16.23
CA LYS A 192 -16.07 -6.26 16.43
C LYS A 192 -17.25 -7.03 15.85
N THR A 193 -17.08 -7.75 14.75
CA THR A 193 -18.09 -8.67 14.21
C THR A 193 -18.42 -9.76 15.22
N LEU A 194 -17.40 -10.40 15.81
CA LEU A 194 -17.60 -11.41 16.85
C LEU A 194 -18.28 -10.83 18.09
N GLU A 195 -17.89 -9.64 18.54
CA GLU A 195 -18.56 -8.97 19.67
C GLU A 195 -20.05 -8.71 19.39
N ALA A 196 -20.38 -8.21 18.19
CA ALA A 196 -21.77 -7.95 17.79
C ALA A 196 -22.61 -9.24 17.74
N ARG A 197 -22.06 -10.33 17.19
CA ARG A 197 -22.71 -11.65 17.19
C ARG A 197 -22.94 -12.19 18.62
N GLN A 198 -21.94 -12.09 19.48
CA GLN A 198 -22.07 -12.51 20.89
C GLN A 198 -23.15 -11.75 21.67
N LYS A 199 -23.34 -10.47 21.32
CA LYS A 199 -24.40 -9.62 21.92
C LYS A 199 -25.78 -9.87 21.28
N GLY A 200 -25.86 -10.61 20.18
CA GLY A 200 -27.09 -10.83 19.41
C GLY A 200 -27.51 -9.60 18.59
N GLU A 201 -26.59 -8.70 18.32
CA GLU A 201 -26.78 -7.50 17.50
C GLU A 201 -26.58 -7.78 16.01
N LEU A 202 -25.92 -8.90 15.68
CA LEU A 202 -25.63 -9.36 14.33
C LEU A 202 -25.92 -10.87 14.23
N GLY A 203 -26.48 -11.30 13.10
CA GLY A 203 -26.70 -12.73 12.79
C GLY A 203 -25.39 -13.44 12.45
N GLU A 204 -25.42 -14.78 12.43
CA GLU A 204 -24.22 -15.58 12.15
C GLU A 204 -23.69 -15.35 10.73
N ASP A 205 -24.58 -15.16 9.76
CA ASP A 205 -24.24 -14.93 8.33
C ASP A 205 -24.33 -13.45 7.94
N GLU A 206 -24.42 -12.53 8.90
CA GLU A 206 -24.52 -11.10 8.63
C GLU A 206 -23.17 -10.42 8.80
N MET A 207 -22.89 -9.46 7.91
CA MET A 207 -21.73 -8.57 7.99
C MET A 207 -22.09 -7.28 8.73
N LEU A 208 -21.09 -6.65 9.34
CA LEU A 208 -21.26 -5.30 9.84
C LEU A 208 -21.64 -4.34 8.70
N PRO A 209 -22.48 -3.31 8.98
CA PRO A 209 -22.77 -2.27 7.99
C PRO A 209 -21.50 -1.64 7.44
N ILE A 210 -21.48 -1.33 6.14
CA ILE A 210 -20.28 -0.78 5.47
C ILE A 210 -19.80 0.53 6.12
N GLU A 211 -20.72 1.35 6.61
CA GLU A 211 -20.38 2.57 7.33
C GLU A 211 -19.63 2.28 8.64
N THR A 212 -20.06 1.25 9.36
CA THR A 212 -19.38 0.78 10.59
C THR A 212 -17.99 0.25 10.26
N ILE A 213 -17.86 -0.54 9.18
CA ILE A 213 -16.55 -1.05 8.74
C ILE A 213 -15.62 0.12 8.41
N ARG A 214 -16.09 1.13 7.69
CA ARG A 214 -15.31 2.35 7.38
C ARG A 214 -14.84 3.08 8.64
N GLU A 215 -15.73 3.27 9.62
CA GLU A 215 -15.37 3.88 10.90
C GLU A 215 -14.30 3.06 11.64
N LEU A 216 -14.44 1.73 11.68
CA LEU A 216 -13.48 0.85 12.31
C LEU A 216 -12.10 0.86 11.63
N MET A 217 -12.04 1.01 10.31
CA MET A 217 -10.76 1.09 9.59
C MET A 217 -9.90 2.28 10.02
N TYR A 218 -10.52 3.34 10.54
CA TYR A 218 -9.84 4.54 11.03
C TYR A 218 -9.82 4.65 12.57
N ASP A 219 -10.49 3.72 13.27
CA ASP A 219 -10.54 3.75 14.74
C ASP A 219 -9.19 3.33 15.35
N SER A 220 -8.55 4.27 16.01
CA SER A 220 -7.30 4.10 16.76
C SER A 220 -7.47 4.44 18.24
N SER A 221 -8.68 4.27 18.78
CA SER A 221 -8.96 4.45 20.19
C SER A 221 -8.17 3.45 21.04
N ASP A 222 -7.87 3.82 22.28
CA ASP A 222 -7.16 2.93 23.23
C ASP A 222 -7.91 1.61 23.43
N GLU A 223 -9.25 1.61 23.37
CA GLU A 223 -10.07 0.40 23.46
C GLU A 223 -9.86 -0.53 22.27
N SER A 224 -9.91 0.01 21.05
CA SER A 224 -9.72 -0.77 19.82
C SER A 224 -8.29 -1.27 19.69
N ILE A 225 -7.30 -0.46 20.06
CA ILE A 225 -5.89 -0.89 20.13
C ILE A 225 -5.72 -2.05 21.10
N ALA A 226 -6.28 -1.96 22.32
CA ALA A 226 -6.17 -3.03 23.32
C ALA A 226 -6.89 -4.31 22.84
N LEU A 227 -8.03 -4.18 22.17
CA LEU A 227 -8.75 -5.32 21.60
C LEU A 227 -7.90 -6.02 20.54
N VAL A 228 -7.41 -5.30 19.54
CA VAL A 228 -6.54 -5.86 18.48
C VAL A 228 -5.28 -6.47 19.07
N GLU A 229 -4.62 -5.80 20.03
CA GLU A 229 -3.45 -6.35 20.71
C GLU A 229 -3.73 -7.74 21.30
N SER A 230 -4.91 -7.94 21.88
CA SER A 230 -5.32 -9.22 22.44
C SER A 230 -5.39 -10.35 21.41
N TYR A 231 -5.89 -10.03 20.20
CA TYR A 231 -5.95 -10.95 19.07
C TYR A 231 -4.57 -11.21 18.47
N LEU A 232 -3.76 -10.16 18.28
CA LEU A 232 -2.39 -10.30 17.77
C LEU A 232 -1.49 -11.14 18.69
N LYS A 233 -1.66 -11.05 20.02
CA LYS A 233 -0.96 -11.92 20.97
C LYS A 233 -1.33 -13.41 20.77
N ARG A 234 -2.57 -13.71 20.47
CA ARG A 234 -3.02 -15.08 20.15
C ARG A 234 -2.48 -15.53 18.80
N MET A 235 -2.56 -14.68 17.78
CA MET A 235 -2.04 -14.94 16.44
C MET A 235 -0.54 -15.22 16.48
N LYS A 236 0.21 -14.46 17.24
CA LYS A 236 1.67 -14.62 17.41
C LYS A 236 2.09 -16.02 17.85
N GLU A 237 1.24 -16.76 18.57
CA GLU A 237 1.52 -18.11 19.00
C GLU A 237 1.34 -19.14 17.86
N LEU A 238 0.69 -18.75 16.76
CA LEU A 238 0.33 -19.62 15.65
C LEU A 238 1.16 -19.34 14.40
N VAL A 239 1.59 -18.08 14.19
CA VAL A 239 2.29 -17.70 12.97
C VAL A 239 3.71 -18.25 12.91
N ALA A 240 4.12 -18.67 11.72
CA ALA A 240 5.49 -19.02 11.41
C ALA A 240 6.39 -17.78 11.35
N GLY A 241 5.83 -16.65 10.94
CA GLY A 241 6.56 -15.39 10.84
C GLY A 241 5.73 -14.22 10.34
N TRP A 242 6.31 -13.04 10.52
CA TRP A 242 5.88 -11.78 9.94
C TRP A 242 6.76 -11.49 8.76
N GLU A 243 6.18 -11.04 7.66
CA GLU A 243 6.89 -10.88 6.40
C GLU A 243 6.57 -9.53 5.76
N ALA A 244 7.55 -8.92 5.13
CA ALA A 244 7.36 -7.71 4.36
C ALA A 244 7.16 -8.03 2.86
N ASP A 245 7.96 -8.98 2.32
CA ASP A 245 7.94 -9.31 0.89
C ASP A 245 8.14 -10.82 0.60
N PHE A 246 8.89 -11.55 1.42
CA PHE A 246 9.26 -12.94 1.16
C PHE A 246 8.12 -13.97 1.35
N GLY A 247 6.94 -13.54 1.77
CA GLY A 247 5.79 -14.41 1.98
C GLY A 247 5.33 -15.12 0.70
N LYS A 248 5.51 -14.49 -0.44
CA LYS A 248 5.24 -15.05 -1.78
C LYS A 248 5.98 -16.38 -1.99
N GLU A 249 7.28 -16.37 -1.75
CA GLU A 249 8.13 -17.55 -1.92
C GLU A 249 7.82 -18.64 -0.87
N MET A 250 7.40 -18.26 0.32
CA MET A 250 7.00 -19.23 1.34
C MET A 250 5.76 -20.02 0.91
N MET A 251 4.84 -19.38 0.21
CA MET A 251 3.65 -20.04 -0.34
C MET A 251 3.99 -20.93 -1.54
N THR A 252 4.75 -20.44 -2.50
CA THR A 252 5.16 -21.22 -3.70
C THR A 252 6.02 -22.44 -3.35
N GLN A 253 6.77 -22.39 -2.24
CA GLN A 253 7.60 -23.49 -1.73
C GLN A 253 6.85 -24.42 -0.75
N GLU A 254 5.55 -24.28 -0.55
CA GLU A 254 4.73 -25.02 0.43
C GLU A 254 5.27 -24.92 1.89
N LYS A 255 6.07 -23.92 2.21
CA LYS A 255 6.56 -23.65 3.56
C LYS A 255 5.48 -22.99 4.43
N ALA A 256 4.63 -22.19 3.81
CA ALA A 256 3.41 -21.66 4.36
C ALA A 256 2.19 -22.31 3.69
N TRP A 257 1.06 -22.30 4.38
CA TRP A 257 -0.23 -22.79 3.86
C TRP A 257 -1.25 -21.68 3.74
N ILE A 258 -1.10 -20.63 4.53
CA ILE A 258 -1.83 -19.37 4.39
C ILE A 258 -0.91 -18.17 4.62
N ASN A 259 -1.25 -17.08 3.95
CA ASN A 259 -0.59 -15.79 4.15
C ASN A 259 -1.61 -14.66 4.02
N LEU A 260 -1.66 -13.79 5.02
CA LEU A 260 -2.35 -12.51 4.93
C LEU A 260 -1.48 -11.57 4.10
N MET A 261 -1.95 -11.23 2.89
CA MET A 261 -1.16 -10.42 1.95
C MET A 261 -2.03 -9.56 1.02
N TRP A 262 -1.39 -8.77 0.22
CA TRP A 262 -2.03 -7.94 -0.81
C TRP A 262 -2.39 -8.76 -2.05
N SER A 263 -3.47 -8.36 -2.73
CA SER A 263 -3.95 -9.05 -3.93
C SER A 263 -2.92 -9.08 -5.06
N GLY A 264 -2.10 -8.04 -5.22
CA GLY A 264 -1.03 -8.01 -6.23
C GLY A 264 0.03 -9.09 -5.99
N ASP A 265 0.54 -9.20 -4.76
CA ASP A 265 1.47 -10.24 -4.35
C ASP A 265 0.86 -11.65 -4.49
N ALA A 266 -0.44 -11.76 -4.17
CA ALA A 266 -1.16 -13.02 -4.29
C ALA A 266 -1.27 -13.50 -5.74
N VAL A 267 -1.58 -12.61 -6.68
CA VAL A 267 -1.65 -12.94 -8.12
C VAL A 267 -0.29 -13.43 -8.60
N TRP A 268 0.79 -12.70 -8.28
CA TRP A 268 2.14 -13.13 -8.62
C TRP A 268 2.46 -14.51 -8.03
N ALA A 269 2.16 -14.73 -6.75
CA ALA A 269 2.43 -16.02 -6.11
C ALA A 269 1.63 -17.19 -6.72
N ILE A 270 0.40 -16.95 -7.17
CA ILE A 270 -0.45 -17.95 -7.85
C ILE A 270 0.16 -18.32 -9.20
N GLU A 271 0.63 -17.33 -9.98
CA GLU A 271 1.28 -17.57 -11.27
C GLU A 271 2.55 -18.40 -11.11
N GLU A 272 3.45 -18.00 -10.23
CA GLU A 272 4.70 -18.73 -9.94
C GLU A 272 4.44 -20.14 -9.37
N ALA A 273 3.45 -20.29 -8.48
CA ALA A 273 3.08 -21.56 -7.90
C ALA A 273 2.56 -22.56 -8.94
N THR A 274 1.82 -22.07 -9.94
CA THR A 274 1.32 -22.89 -11.04
C THR A 274 2.45 -23.52 -11.83
N GLU A 275 3.57 -22.82 -12.04
CA GLU A 275 4.73 -23.34 -12.75
C GLU A 275 5.42 -24.50 -12.03
N VAL A 276 5.32 -24.55 -10.71
CA VAL A 276 5.92 -25.60 -9.86
C VAL A 276 4.89 -26.65 -9.38
N GLY A 277 3.64 -26.53 -9.83
CA GLY A 277 2.58 -27.50 -9.54
C GLY A 277 2.00 -27.38 -8.13
N VAL A 278 1.97 -26.18 -7.58
CA VAL A 278 1.33 -25.83 -6.31
C VAL A 278 0.05 -25.06 -6.61
N ASP A 279 -1.07 -25.51 -6.09
CA ASP A 279 -2.37 -24.88 -6.28
C ASP A 279 -2.62 -23.87 -5.14
N LEU A 280 -2.56 -22.58 -5.48
CA LEU A 280 -2.86 -21.48 -4.58
C LEU A 280 -4.10 -20.72 -5.04
N ALA A 281 -4.88 -20.22 -4.09
CA ALA A 281 -6.00 -19.33 -4.36
C ALA A 281 -5.99 -18.16 -3.36
N TYR A 282 -6.64 -17.07 -3.73
CA TYR A 282 -6.75 -15.85 -2.93
C TYR A 282 -8.20 -15.47 -2.74
N THR A 283 -8.55 -15.06 -1.52
CA THR A 283 -9.86 -14.53 -1.20
C THR A 283 -9.75 -13.35 -0.24
N VAL A 284 -10.74 -12.46 -0.29
CA VAL A 284 -10.99 -11.47 0.76
C VAL A 284 -12.07 -12.05 1.65
N PRO A 285 -11.76 -12.37 2.92
CA PRO A 285 -12.76 -12.93 3.82
C PRO A 285 -14.00 -12.04 3.95
N GLU A 286 -15.15 -12.65 3.98
CA GLU A 286 -16.45 -11.96 4.11
C GLU A 286 -16.78 -11.66 5.57
N GLU A 287 -16.13 -12.34 6.53
CA GLU A 287 -16.40 -12.24 7.96
C GLU A 287 -15.15 -12.45 8.85
#